data_65e2241aff752ed117618930353c7e6d
#
_entry.id   65e2241aff752ed117618930353c7e6d
#
_cell.length_a   1.000
_cell.length_b   1.000
_cell.length_c   1.000
_cell.angle_alpha   90.00
_cell.angle_beta   90.00
_cell.angle_gamma   90.00
#
_symmetry.space_group_name_H-M   'P 1'
#
loop_
_entity.id
_entity.type
_entity.pdbx_description
1 polymer ?
#
loop_
_entity_poly.entity_id
_entity_poly.type
_entity_poly.pdbx_seq_one_letter_code
_entity_poly.pdbx_strand_id
1 'polypeptide(L)'
;PDDSELSPTHPRNRKVTSSKGCITDDQIPGGSALRALYCARSFQDFLCAVLDITDVYEYADPLSSINLHYADEGQELGWHFDNSSFAITLMIQRPERGGTFEYVKDVRNADNGEMNYELTEQVLNGETPTKTLAMDAGALVLFRGRNSMHRVTPVAGGHTRILAVLAYNTKPGVSLSESARRTFYGRLG
;
A
#
# COMPACT_ATOMS: atom_id res chain seq x y z
N PRO A 1 -2.05 -8.56 14.64
CA PRO A 1 -1.92 -9.22 15.94
C PRO A 1 -3.15 -8.94 16.76
N ASP A 2 -3.72 -9.99 17.28
CA ASP A 2 -4.88 -9.94 18.15
C ASP A 2 -4.41 -9.38 19.49
N ASP A 3 -4.60 -8.07 19.72
CA ASP A 3 -4.37 -7.49 21.03
C ASP A 3 -5.61 -7.77 21.88
N SER A 4 -5.56 -8.91 22.50
CA SER A 4 -6.66 -9.54 23.23
C SER A 4 -7.27 -8.71 24.37
N GLU A 5 -6.68 -7.59 24.75
CA GLU A 5 -7.23 -6.67 25.75
C GLU A 5 -8.32 -5.74 25.20
N LEU A 6 -8.42 -5.59 23.87
CA LEU A 6 -9.41 -4.75 23.24
C LEU A 6 -10.59 -5.59 22.74
N SER A 7 -11.79 -5.01 22.73
CA SER A 7 -12.98 -5.66 22.21
C SER A 7 -12.76 -6.16 20.75
N PRO A 8 -13.31 -7.30 20.34
CA PRO A 8 -13.33 -7.72 18.93
C PRO A 8 -13.93 -6.69 17.97
N THR A 9 -14.82 -5.83 18.46
CA THR A 9 -15.44 -4.73 17.69
C THR A 9 -14.57 -3.48 17.63
N HIS A 10 -13.53 -3.40 18.44
CA HIS A 10 -12.62 -2.25 18.44
C HIS A 10 -11.98 -2.08 17.05
N PRO A 11 -11.86 -0.86 16.49
CA PRO A 11 -11.34 -0.61 15.13
C PRO A 11 -10.00 -1.29 14.83
N ARG A 12 -9.13 -1.41 15.82
CA ARG A 12 -7.84 -2.12 15.71
C ARG A 12 -7.99 -3.63 15.45
N ASN A 13 -9.04 -4.25 15.96
CA ASN A 13 -9.29 -5.69 15.90
C ASN A 13 -10.27 -6.08 14.77
N ARG A 14 -10.90 -5.10 14.12
CA ARG A 14 -11.83 -5.36 13.02
C ARG A 14 -11.09 -6.00 11.85
N LYS A 15 -11.58 -7.15 11.42
CA LYS A 15 -11.08 -7.86 10.24
C LYS A 15 -11.64 -7.22 8.98
N VAL A 16 -10.78 -7.07 7.98
CA VAL A 16 -11.12 -6.60 6.64
C VAL A 16 -10.68 -7.64 5.61
N THR A 17 -11.39 -7.70 4.49
CA THR A 17 -11.01 -8.62 3.40
C THR A 17 -9.77 -8.11 2.67
N SER A 18 -8.82 -9.00 2.43
CA SER A 18 -7.69 -8.74 1.54
C SER A 18 -7.41 -10.01 0.75
N SER A 19 -7.86 -10.05 -0.50
CA SER A 19 -7.85 -11.26 -1.34
C SER A 19 -6.96 -11.13 -2.58
N LYS A 20 -6.32 -9.96 -2.78
CA LYS A 20 -5.37 -9.76 -3.88
C LYS A 20 -4.17 -10.67 -3.78
N GLY A 21 -3.60 -11.04 -4.93
CA GLY A 21 -2.28 -11.68 -4.99
C GLY A 21 -1.13 -10.67 -4.99
N CYS A 22 0.08 -11.18 -4.76
CA CYS A 22 1.31 -10.39 -4.76
C CYS A 22 2.46 -11.18 -5.36
N ILE A 23 3.17 -10.59 -6.34
CA ILE A 23 4.49 -11.03 -6.80
C ILE A 23 5.50 -10.18 -6.05
N THR A 24 6.39 -10.81 -5.32
CA THR A 24 7.37 -10.16 -4.45
C THR A 24 8.67 -9.83 -5.18
N ASP A 25 9.50 -8.98 -4.60
CA ASP A 25 10.73 -8.45 -5.23
C ASP A 25 11.66 -9.56 -5.74
N ASP A 26 11.87 -10.61 -4.96
CA ASP A 26 12.72 -11.76 -5.33
C ASP A 26 12.22 -12.57 -6.54
N GLN A 27 10.95 -12.41 -6.91
CA GLN A 27 10.33 -13.03 -8.09
C GLN A 27 10.39 -12.13 -9.34
N ILE A 28 10.79 -10.87 -9.18
CA ILE A 28 10.90 -9.91 -10.29
C ILE A 28 12.28 -10.05 -10.95
N PRO A 29 12.34 -10.34 -12.27
CA PRO A 29 13.62 -10.52 -12.96
C PRO A 29 14.55 -9.32 -12.81
N GLY A 30 15.86 -9.57 -12.62
CA GLY A 30 16.85 -8.51 -12.45
C GLY A 30 16.93 -7.52 -13.61
N GLY A 31 16.65 -7.98 -14.85
CA GLY A 31 16.62 -7.14 -16.06
C GLY A 31 15.27 -6.48 -16.35
N SER A 32 14.29 -6.49 -15.44
CA SER A 32 12.98 -5.88 -15.69
C SER A 32 13.04 -4.34 -15.75
N ALA A 33 12.25 -3.75 -16.62
CA ALA A 33 12.12 -2.29 -16.70
C ALA A 33 11.63 -1.67 -15.38
N LEU A 34 10.82 -2.40 -14.61
CA LEU A 34 10.34 -1.96 -13.31
C LEU A 34 11.50 -1.83 -12.30
N ARG A 35 12.44 -2.78 -12.29
CA ARG A 35 13.64 -2.70 -11.45
C ARG A 35 14.57 -1.57 -11.91
N ALA A 36 14.74 -1.41 -13.22
CA ALA A 36 15.51 -0.30 -13.78
C ALA A 36 14.93 1.06 -13.35
N LEU A 37 13.61 1.23 -13.38
CA LEU A 37 12.93 2.42 -12.89
C LEU A 37 13.17 2.63 -11.40
N TYR A 38 12.98 1.57 -10.59
CA TYR A 38 13.12 1.61 -9.13
C TYR A 38 14.53 2.06 -8.71
N CYS A 39 15.58 1.54 -9.35
CA CYS A 39 16.98 1.87 -9.02
C CYS A 39 17.47 3.16 -9.72
N ALA A 40 16.68 3.78 -10.60
CA ALA A 40 17.12 4.96 -11.35
C ALA A 40 17.29 6.18 -10.44
N ARG A 41 18.50 6.76 -10.40
CA ARG A 41 18.77 7.97 -9.61
C ARG A 41 17.87 9.14 -10.00
N SER A 42 17.61 9.31 -11.30
CA SER A 42 16.68 10.34 -11.80
C SER A 42 15.25 10.20 -11.26
N PHE A 43 14.80 8.96 -11.04
CA PHE A 43 13.49 8.71 -10.43
C PHE A 43 13.51 9.02 -8.93
N GLN A 44 14.58 8.66 -8.23
CA GLN A 44 14.77 9.01 -6.82
C GLN A 44 14.85 10.53 -6.62
N ASP A 45 15.57 11.25 -7.49
CA ASP A 45 15.65 12.72 -7.45
C ASP A 45 14.28 13.37 -7.70
N PHE A 46 13.48 12.82 -8.64
CA PHE A 46 12.10 13.24 -8.86
C PHE A 46 11.25 13.03 -7.60
N LEU A 47 11.36 11.88 -6.95
CA LEU A 47 10.62 11.60 -5.71
C LEU A 47 11.01 12.56 -4.59
N CYS A 48 12.30 12.84 -4.42
CA CYS A 48 12.79 13.82 -3.45
C CYS A 48 12.16 15.21 -3.70
N ALA A 49 12.15 15.66 -4.95
CA ALA A 49 11.58 16.96 -5.32
C ALA A 49 10.08 17.05 -5.06
N VAL A 50 9.31 15.99 -5.40
CA VAL A 50 7.85 16.00 -5.23
C VAL A 50 7.42 15.82 -3.78
N LEU A 51 8.17 15.04 -3.00
CA LEU A 51 7.87 14.75 -1.59
C LEU A 51 8.43 15.82 -0.63
N ASP A 52 9.24 16.75 -1.15
CA ASP A 52 9.96 17.76 -0.35
C ASP A 52 10.83 17.11 0.73
N ILE A 53 11.67 16.14 0.31
CA ILE A 53 12.61 15.43 1.18
C ILE A 53 14.02 15.47 0.58
N THR A 54 15.03 15.42 1.44
CA THR A 54 16.44 15.52 1.02
C THR A 54 16.92 14.28 0.30
N ASP A 55 16.58 13.11 0.83
CA ASP A 55 17.04 11.82 0.33
C ASP A 55 15.94 10.78 0.39
N VAL A 56 15.98 9.84 -0.56
CA VAL A 56 15.17 8.64 -0.60
C VAL A 56 16.07 7.43 -0.83
N TYR A 57 15.84 6.37 -0.07
CA TYR A 57 16.61 5.14 -0.13
C TYR A 57 15.71 3.98 -0.52
N GLU A 58 16.23 3.07 -1.33
CA GLU A 58 15.60 1.81 -1.64
C GLU A 58 15.32 1.04 -0.35
N TYR A 59 14.15 0.37 -0.31
CA TYR A 59 13.78 -0.44 0.85
C TYR A 59 14.67 -1.69 0.91
N ALA A 60 15.34 -1.93 2.05
CA ALA A 60 16.30 -3.00 2.20
C ALA A 60 15.63 -4.33 2.57
N ASP A 61 14.61 -4.72 1.81
CA ASP A 61 13.80 -5.90 2.08
C ASP A 61 13.73 -6.82 0.85
N PRO A 62 14.08 -8.11 0.98
CA PRO A 62 14.13 -9.02 -0.16
C PRO A 62 12.76 -9.35 -0.76
N LEU A 63 11.66 -9.05 -0.06
CA LEU A 63 10.31 -9.38 -0.51
C LEU A 63 9.48 -8.15 -0.87
N SER A 64 9.73 -7.00 -0.25
CA SER A 64 8.83 -5.85 -0.30
C SER A 64 9.39 -4.60 -0.94
N SER A 65 10.61 -4.62 -1.48
CA SER A 65 11.20 -3.45 -2.18
C SER A 65 10.40 -3.07 -3.42
N ILE A 66 10.06 -4.07 -4.24
CA ILE A 66 9.13 -3.94 -5.36
C ILE A 66 8.08 -5.04 -5.23
N ASN A 67 6.81 -4.68 -5.28
CA ASN A 67 5.73 -5.65 -5.32
C ASN A 67 4.81 -5.39 -6.52
N LEU A 68 4.37 -6.46 -7.18
CA LEU A 68 3.27 -6.40 -8.13
C LEU A 68 2.01 -6.98 -7.48
N HIS A 69 1.09 -6.11 -7.10
CA HIS A 69 -0.23 -6.53 -6.65
C HIS A 69 -1.12 -6.82 -7.85
N TYR A 70 -1.76 -7.98 -7.85
CA TYR A 70 -2.75 -8.34 -8.87
C TYR A 70 -4.06 -8.74 -8.21
N ALA A 71 -5.15 -8.38 -8.84
CA ALA A 71 -6.50 -8.68 -8.37
C ALA A 71 -7.39 -9.02 -9.55
N ASP A 72 -7.96 -10.23 -9.51
CA ASP A 72 -8.95 -10.72 -10.46
C ASP A 72 -10.36 -10.36 -9.99
N GLU A 73 -11.38 -10.74 -10.77
CA GLU A 73 -12.77 -10.46 -10.45
C GLU A 73 -13.15 -10.90 -9.03
N GLY A 74 -13.78 -10.01 -8.28
CA GLY A 74 -14.19 -10.18 -6.89
C GLY A 74 -13.08 -9.97 -5.86
N GLN A 75 -11.81 -9.86 -6.28
CA GLN A 75 -10.71 -9.62 -5.36
C GLN A 75 -10.59 -8.14 -4.99
N GLU A 76 -10.17 -7.90 -3.75
CA GLU A 76 -10.12 -6.57 -3.14
C GLU A 76 -8.97 -6.43 -2.15
N LEU A 77 -8.74 -5.19 -1.71
CA LEU A 77 -7.90 -4.84 -0.58
C LEU A 77 -8.71 -3.95 0.35
N GLY A 78 -9.15 -4.48 1.49
CA GLY A 78 -9.99 -3.79 2.45
C GLY A 78 -9.31 -2.59 3.11
N TRP A 79 -10.08 -1.86 3.92
CA TRP A 79 -9.60 -0.68 4.61
C TRP A 79 -8.37 -0.94 5.47
N HIS A 80 -7.30 -0.17 5.26
CA HIS A 80 -6.06 -0.30 6.00
C HIS A 80 -5.27 1.01 6.04
N PHE A 81 -4.21 1.01 6.83
CA PHE A 81 -3.14 2.00 6.83
C PHE A 81 -1.84 1.32 6.40
N ASP A 82 -0.95 2.06 5.76
CA ASP A 82 0.39 1.58 5.44
C ASP A 82 1.31 1.59 6.67
N ASN A 83 2.32 0.74 6.65
CA ASN A 83 3.40 0.77 7.64
C ASN A 83 4.46 1.81 7.27
N SER A 84 4.70 2.02 5.97
CA SER A 84 5.64 3.02 5.45
C SER A 84 5.05 4.44 5.51
N SER A 85 5.91 5.44 5.57
CA SER A 85 5.50 6.85 5.59
C SER A 85 4.76 7.25 4.32
N PHE A 86 5.17 6.70 3.18
CA PHE A 86 4.54 6.91 1.87
C PHE A 86 4.63 5.63 1.03
N ALA A 87 3.69 5.48 0.14
CA ALA A 87 3.70 4.46 -0.90
C ALA A 87 3.77 5.12 -2.27
N ILE A 88 4.53 4.53 -3.17
CA ILE A 88 4.63 4.94 -4.57
C ILE A 88 4.09 3.80 -5.40
N THR A 89 3.04 4.07 -6.16
CA THR A 89 2.38 3.04 -6.94
C THR A 89 2.29 3.43 -8.40
N LEU A 90 2.52 2.46 -9.28
CA LEU A 90 2.39 2.60 -10.72
C LEU A 90 1.32 1.64 -11.23
N MET A 91 0.26 2.16 -11.82
CA MET A 91 -0.78 1.35 -12.44
C MET A 91 -0.25 0.74 -13.74
N ILE A 92 -0.13 -0.59 -13.77
CA ILE A 92 0.32 -1.33 -14.96
C ILE A 92 -0.89 -1.68 -15.84
N GLN A 93 -1.94 -2.21 -15.23
CA GLN A 93 -3.16 -2.62 -15.91
C GLN A 93 -4.38 -2.30 -15.04
N ARG A 94 -5.30 -1.53 -15.60
CA ARG A 94 -6.56 -1.24 -14.91
C ARG A 94 -7.58 -2.36 -15.17
N PRO A 95 -8.49 -2.62 -14.22
CA PRO A 95 -9.63 -3.51 -14.46
C PRO A 95 -10.65 -2.84 -15.40
N GLU A 96 -11.59 -3.62 -15.91
CA GLU A 96 -12.72 -3.07 -16.67
C GLU A 96 -13.60 -2.17 -15.80
N ARG A 97 -13.90 -2.63 -14.60
CA ARG A 97 -14.75 -1.95 -13.60
C ARG A 97 -14.26 -2.29 -12.19
N GLY A 98 -14.71 -1.53 -11.21
CA GLY A 98 -14.27 -1.74 -9.82
C GLY A 98 -12.77 -1.51 -9.64
N GLY A 99 -12.16 -2.13 -8.64
CA GLY A 99 -10.74 -1.93 -8.34
C GLY A 99 -10.38 -0.47 -8.09
N THR A 100 -11.36 0.32 -7.66
CA THR A 100 -11.21 1.77 -7.41
C THR A 100 -10.45 2.01 -6.12
N PHE A 101 -9.48 2.91 -6.15
CA PHE A 101 -8.80 3.37 -4.95
C PHE A 101 -9.67 4.39 -4.24
N GLU A 102 -10.03 4.08 -3.00
CA GLU A 102 -10.80 4.95 -2.11
C GLU A 102 -10.00 5.28 -0.88
N TYR A 103 -10.14 6.52 -0.37
CA TYR A 103 -9.36 6.98 0.77
C TYR A 103 -10.06 8.06 1.59
N VAL A 104 -9.67 8.13 2.86
CA VAL A 104 -9.96 9.24 3.80
C VAL A 104 -8.62 9.77 4.29
N LYS A 105 -8.36 11.07 4.05
CA LYS A 105 -7.10 11.72 4.42
C LYS A 105 -7.02 11.97 5.92
N ASP A 106 -5.80 11.86 6.45
CA ASP A 106 -5.43 12.34 7.79
C ASP A 106 -6.36 11.82 8.89
N VAL A 107 -6.74 10.54 8.80
CA VAL A 107 -7.58 9.87 9.79
C VAL A 107 -6.88 9.78 11.14
N ARG A 108 -5.55 9.62 11.12
CA ARG A 108 -4.72 9.54 12.32
C ARG A 108 -3.39 10.27 12.13
N ASN A 109 -2.66 10.49 13.24
CA ASN A 109 -1.27 10.92 13.25
C ASN A 109 -0.43 9.90 14.04
N ALA A 110 -0.10 8.78 13.39
CA ALA A 110 0.61 7.67 14.01
C ALA A 110 2.03 8.05 14.46
N ASP A 111 2.64 9.09 13.88
CA ASP A 111 3.98 9.56 14.23
C ASP A 111 3.98 10.25 15.61
N ASN A 112 2.85 10.83 16.00
CA ASN A 112 2.62 11.43 17.32
C ASN A 112 1.86 10.49 18.28
N GLY A 113 1.55 9.25 17.88
CA GLY A 113 0.78 8.31 18.69
C GLY A 113 -0.74 8.57 18.70
N GLU A 114 -1.25 9.50 17.90
CA GLU A 114 -2.66 9.85 17.81
C GLU A 114 -3.39 8.89 16.86
N MET A 115 -3.96 7.82 17.38
CA MET A 115 -4.54 6.74 16.57
C MET A 115 -5.99 7.02 16.10
N ASN A 116 -6.69 7.95 16.72
CA ASN A 116 -8.05 8.39 16.35
C ASN A 116 -9.00 7.22 16.01
N TYR A 117 -9.20 6.35 16.97
CA TYR A 117 -10.03 5.15 16.78
C TYR A 117 -11.49 5.46 16.47
N GLU A 118 -12.01 6.59 16.95
CA GLU A 118 -13.38 7.02 16.67
C GLU A 118 -13.59 7.29 15.17
N LEU A 119 -12.73 8.11 14.54
CA LEU A 119 -12.83 8.37 13.11
C LEU A 119 -12.52 7.11 12.28
N THR A 120 -11.58 6.29 12.75
CA THR A 120 -11.29 4.98 12.11
C THR A 120 -12.54 4.09 12.09
N GLU A 121 -13.31 4.06 13.18
CA GLU A 121 -14.56 3.30 13.26
C GLU A 121 -15.62 3.85 12.31
N GLN A 122 -15.80 5.17 12.26
CA GLN A 122 -16.73 5.82 11.32
C GLN A 122 -16.41 5.50 9.86
N VAL A 123 -15.12 5.47 9.49
CA VAL A 123 -14.70 5.06 8.14
C VAL A 123 -15.05 3.59 7.88
N LEU A 124 -14.75 2.70 8.82
CA LEU A 124 -15.06 1.27 8.71
C LEU A 124 -16.57 0.98 8.63
N ASN A 125 -17.37 1.83 9.24
CA ASN A 125 -18.84 1.74 9.21
C ASN A 125 -19.46 2.39 7.95
N GLY A 126 -18.65 3.10 7.13
CA GLY A 126 -19.15 3.83 5.96
C GLY A 126 -19.87 5.14 6.31
N GLU A 127 -19.65 5.68 7.51
CA GLU A 127 -20.29 6.91 8.01
C GLU A 127 -19.52 8.17 7.58
N THR A 128 -18.28 8.00 7.11
CA THR A 128 -17.41 9.10 6.66
C THR A 128 -17.37 9.16 5.13
N PRO A 129 -17.55 10.33 4.52
CA PRO A 129 -17.39 10.50 3.08
C PRO A 129 -16.00 10.09 2.60
N THR A 130 -15.94 9.26 1.59
CA THR A 130 -14.68 8.80 0.98
C THR A 130 -14.37 9.56 -0.31
N LYS A 131 -13.08 9.74 -0.60
CA LYS A 131 -12.61 10.24 -1.89
C LYS A 131 -12.18 9.05 -2.75
N THR A 132 -12.36 9.19 -4.05
CA THR A 132 -11.93 8.20 -5.05
C THR A 132 -10.81 8.76 -5.89
N LEU A 133 -9.89 7.90 -6.30
CA LEU A 133 -8.84 8.22 -7.25
C LEU A 133 -8.91 7.25 -8.43
N ALA A 134 -9.27 7.77 -9.59
CA ALA A 134 -9.18 7.02 -10.83
C ALA A 134 -7.73 6.97 -11.32
N MET A 135 -7.28 5.79 -11.74
CA MET A 135 -5.93 5.57 -12.24
C MET A 135 -5.99 4.81 -13.56
N ASP A 136 -5.48 5.45 -14.63
CA ASP A 136 -5.25 4.78 -15.90
C ASP A 136 -3.89 4.05 -15.89
N ALA A 137 -3.69 3.14 -16.83
CA ALA A 137 -2.38 2.51 -17.02
C ALA A 137 -1.31 3.57 -17.28
N GLY A 138 -0.17 3.45 -16.59
CA GLY A 138 0.91 4.44 -16.58
C GLY A 138 0.76 5.54 -15.51
N ALA A 139 -0.36 5.61 -14.79
CA ALA A 139 -0.50 6.58 -13.70
C ALA A 139 0.43 6.23 -12.52
N LEU A 140 1.26 7.21 -12.13
CA LEU A 140 2.09 7.16 -10.93
C LEU A 140 1.38 7.92 -9.82
N VAL A 141 1.21 7.26 -8.67
CA VAL A 141 0.55 7.85 -7.48
C VAL A 141 1.48 7.79 -6.29
N LEU A 142 1.67 8.94 -5.65
CA LEU A 142 2.38 9.08 -4.39
C LEU A 142 1.34 9.30 -3.30
N PHE A 143 1.33 8.41 -2.30
CA PHE A 143 0.30 8.39 -1.28
C PHE A 143 0.88 8.23 0.13
N ARG A 144 0.43 9.07 1.08
CA ARG A 144 0.84 9.00 2.50
C ARG A 144 -0.14 8.10 3.27
N GLY A 145 -0.05 6.79 3.02
CA GLY A 145 -0.96 5.78 3.57
C GLY A 145 -0.84 5.53 5.06
N ARG A 146 0.26 5.95 5.71
CA ARG A 146 0.48 5.76 7.15
C ARG A 146 -0.59 6.45 8.01
N ASN A 147 -1.07 7.62 7.59
CA ASN A 147 -2.05 8.43 8.32
C ASN A 147 -3.39 8.56 7.60
N SER A 148 -3.46 8.15 6.35
CA SER A 148 -4.66 8.18 5.52
C SER A 148 -5.19 6.77 5.29
N MET A 149 -6.41 6.52 5.74
CA MET A 149 -7.04 5.20 5.60
C MET A 149 -7.49 4.99 4.16
N HIS A 150 -7.23 3.82 3.59
CA HIS A 150 -7.53 3.58 2.17
C HIS A 150 -7.87 2.12 1.89
N ARG A 151 -8.52 1.89 0.76
CA ARG A 151 -8.87 0.56 0.25
C ARG A 151 -8.85 0.52 -1.27
N VAL A 152 -8.91 -0.70 -1.81
CA VAL A 152 -9.24 -0.97 -3.21
C VAL A 152 -10.54 -1.77 -3.24
N THR A 153 -11.57 -1.24 -3.89
CA THR A 153 -12.87 -1.91 -4.01
C THR A 153 -12.75 -3.20 -4.83
N PRO A 154 -13.71 -4.13 -4.72
CA PRO A 154 -13.71 -5.35 -5.53
C PRO A 154 -13.55 -5.06 -7.03
N VAL A 155 -12.68 -5.82 -7.68
CA VAL A 155 -12.50 -5.80 -9.13
C VAL A 155 -13.73 -6.43 -9.79
N ALA A 156 -14.15 -5.90 -10.93
CA ALA A 156 -15.24 -6.46 -11.72
C ALA A 156 -14.86 -6.51 -13.20
N GLY A 157 -15.25 -7.59 -13.87
CA GLY A 157 -14.94 -7.87 -15.28
C GLY A 157 -13.68 -8.71 -15.47
N GLY A 158 -13.40 -9.07 -16.71
CA GLY A 158 -12.38 -10.08 -17.07
C GLY A 158 -10.93 -9.60 -17.05
N HIS A 159 -10.66 -8.30 -16.80
CA HIS A 159 -9.29 -7.78 -16.79
C HIS A 159 -8.72 -7.73 -15.37
N THR A 160 -7.64 -8.47 -15.14
CA THR A 160 -6.87 -8.42 -13.88
C THR A 160 -6.35 -7.01 -13.63
N ARG A 161 -6.58 -6.46 -12.47
CA ARG A 161 -5.93 -5.22 -12.03
C ARG A 161 -4.50 -5.52 -11.63
N ILE A 162 -3.51 -4.79 -12.19
CA ILE A 162 -2.09 -4.96 -11.87
C ILE A 162 -1.50 -3.60 -11.47
N LEU A 163 -0.93 -3.53 -10.27
CA LEU A 163 -0.32 -2.34 -9.70
C LEU A 163 1.07 -2.66 -9.15
N ALA A 164 2.09 -1.92 -9.59
CA ALA A 164 3.38 -1.96 -8.93
C ALA A 164 3.37 -1.08 -7.68
N VAL A 165 3.94 -1.58 -6.59
CA VAL A 165 4.24 -0.83 -5.37
C VAL A 165 5.75 -0.75 -5.24
N LEU A 166 6.28 0.47 -5.18
CA LEU A 166 7.70 0.78 -5.09
C LEU A 166 7.98 1.34 -3.69
N ALA A 167 8.63 0.55 -2.84
CA ALA A 167 8.86 0.92 -1.46
C ALA A 167 10.19 1.65 -1.29
N TYR A 168 10.13 2.85 -0.73
CA TYR A 168 11.30 3.65 -0.37
C TYR A 168 11.17 4.15 1.05
N ASN A 169 12.26 4.62 1.61
CA ASN A 169 12.28 5.23 2.92
C ASN A 169 13.21 6.45 2.96
N THR A 170 13.03 7.33 3.93
CA THR A 170 13.90 8.49 4.19
C THR A 170 15.19 8.13 4.94
N LYS A 171 15.33 6.85 5.32
CA LYS A 171 16.52 6.33 6.00
C LYS A 171 16.99 5.06 5.28
N PRO A 172 18.32 4.84 5.15
CA PRO A 172 18.86 3.63 4.57
C PRO A 172 18.63 2.41 5.49
N GLY A 173 18.63 1.22 4.91
CA GLY A 173 18.60 -0.05 5.65
C GLY A 173 17.25 -0.41 6.29
N VAL A 174 16.17 0.31 5.99
CA VAL A 174 14.84 -0.01 6.51
C VAL A 174 14.25 -1.22 5.76
N SER A 175 13.79 -2.20 6.51
CA SER A 175 13.12 -3.41 6.02
C SER A 175 11.95 -3.78 6.90
N LEU A 176 11.10 -4.70 6.44
CA LEU A 176 10.04 -5.28 7.26
C LEU A 176 10.64 -6.14 8.40
N SER A 177 9.95 -6.17 9.53
CA SER A 177 10.22 -7.17 10.57
C SER A 177 9.89 -8.58 10.08
N GLU A 178 10.49 -9.60 10.68
CA GLU A 178 10.16 -11.00 10.37
C GLU A 178 8.67 -11.30 10.57
N SER A 179 8.07 -10.75 11.63
CA SER A 179 6.64 -10.90 11.88
C SER A 179 5.80 -10.30 10.74
N ALA A 180 6.16 -9.12 10.24
CA ALA A 180 5.48 -8.51 9.12
C ALA A 180 5.63 -9.33 7.83
N ARG A 181 6.84 -9.82 7.52
CA ARG A 181 7.07 -10.71 6.34
C ARG A 181 6.21 -11.97 6.43
N ARG A 182 6.15 -12.64 7.58
CA ARG A 182 5.28 -13.81 7.78
C ARG A 182 3.80 -13.47 7.60
N THR A 183 3.38 -12.32 8.11
CA THR A 183 1.97 -11.87 8.00
C THR A 183 1.58 -11.57 6.55
N PHE A 184 2.44 -10.86 5.81
CA PHE A 184 2.10 -10.40 4.45
C PHE A 184 2.42 -11.42 3.36
N TYR A 185 3.48 -12.21 3.54
CA TYR A 185 3.99 -13.10 2.49
C TYR A 185 4.02 -14.58 2.89
N GLY A 186 3.76 -14.91 4.18
CA GLY A 186 3.83 -16.28 4.68
C GLY A 186 5.26 -16.86 4.76
N ARG A 187 6.30 -16.05 4.45
CA ARG A 187 7.70 -16.47 4.40
C ARG A 187 8.66 -15.33 4.79
N LEU A 188 9.95 -15.62 4.91
CA LEU A 188 10.96 -14.63 5.31
C LEU A 188 11.88 -14.18 4.15
N GLY A 189 11.90 -14.87 3.04
CA GLY A 189 12.77 -14.70 1.88
C GLY A 189 13.42 -15.99 1.50
#